data_a4d2ce9300fdd0ec3b0e02010e3219e2
#
_entry.id   a4d2ce9300fdd0ec3b0e02010e3219e2
#
_cell.length_a   1.000
_cell.length_b   1.000
_cell.length_c   1.000
_cell.angle_alpha   90.00
_cell.angle_beta   90.00
_cell.angle_gamma   90.00
#
_symmetry.space_group_name_H-M   'P 1'
#
loop_
_entity.id
_entity.type
_entity.pdbx_description
1 polymer ?
#
loop_
_entity_poly.entity_id
_entity_poly.type
_entity_poly.pdbx_seq_one_letter_code
_entity_poly.pdbx_strand_id
1 'polypeptide(L)'
;MRSTVITSARNIQARVKEGWVDLEDQEGILHAALIDREGAWISRSLVSGFAGDLDALASTYNTTTQLLVLGKRPEAIAQAAQRVRDLDGGIVVVQAGKVVYELPLPISGMMADLPFSEVARRNEHLSSTVADAGYEFHDILYTLLFLTCDFLPALRLMPLGLLDVKTARVLIPAETPTTSGS
;
A
#
# COMPACT_ATOMS: atom_id res chain seq x y z
N MET A 1 11.48 -5.02 -19.38
CA MET A 1 11.13 -4.78 -17.97
C MET A 1 10.55 -3.40 -17.84
N ARG A 2 9.33 -3.28 -17.35
CA ARG A 2 8.75 -1.96 -17.02
C ARG A 2 9.18 -1.60 -15.61
N SER A 3 9.98 -0.55 -15.47
CA SER A 3 10.18 0.13 -14.18
C SER A 3 9.48 1.47 -14.32
N THR A 4 8.54 1.76 -13.45
CA THR A 4 7.93 3.08 -13.44
C THR A 4 7.76 3.58 -12.01
N VAL A 5 8.49 4.64 -11.71
CA VAL A 5 8.29 5.48 -10.54
C VAL A 5 7.39 6.69 -10.86
N ILE A 6 6.95 6.79 -12.13
CA ILE A 6 6.10 7.88 -12.61
C ILE A 6 4.65 7.40 -12.58
N THR A 7 3.80 8.13 -11.88
CA THR A 7 2.36 7.92 -11.87
C THR A 7 1.66 8.86 -12.84
N SER A 8 0.41 8.57 -13.16
CA SER A 8 -0.45 9.46 -13.94
C SER A 8 -1.87 9.48 -13.34
N ALA A 9 -2.53 10.61 -13.46
CA ALA A 9 -3.94 10.72 -13.07
C ALA A 9 -4.84 10.01 -14.10
N ARG A 10 -5.78 9.24 -13.61
CA ARG A 10 -6.85 8.62 -14.40
C ARG A 10 -8.17 8.78 -13.67
N ASN A 11 -9.19 9.26 -14.37
CA ASN A 11 -10.54 9.29 -13.84
C ASN A 11 -11.23 7.96 -14.14
N ILE A 12 -11.92 7.43 -13.14
CA ILE A 12 -12.76 6.25 -13.29
C ILE A 12 -14.18 6.56 -12.82
N GLN A 13 -15.16 5.84 -13.33
CA GLN A 13 -16.50 5.80 -12.78
C GLN A 13 -16.64 4.50 -12.00
N ALA A 14 -16.97 4.59 -10.74
CA ALA A 14 -17.15 3.44 -9.87
C ALA A 14 -18.39 3.64 -8.98
N ARG A 15 -19.01 2.54 -8.59
CA ARG A 15 -20.10 2.53 -7.62
C ARG A 15 -19.55 2.67 -6.21
N VAL A 16 -20.33 3.23 -5.31
CA VAL A 16 -20.01 3.25 -3.87
C VAL A 16 -21.01 2.35 -3.16
N LYS A 17 -20.51 1.41 -2.37
CA LYS A 17 -21.28 0.49 -1.56
C LYS A 17 -20.75 0.56 -0.13
N GLU A 18 -21.63 0.82 0.83
CA GLU A 18 -21.26 0.88 2.26
C GLU A 18 -20.09 1.81 2.60
N GLY A 19 -19.96 2.92 1.87
CA GLY A 19 -18.86 3.89 2.06
C GLY A 19 -17.54 3.54 1.38
N TRP A 20 -17.46 2.41 0.66
CA TRP A 20 -16.30 1.99 -0.13
C TRP A 20 -16.59 2.09 -1.61
N VAL A 21 -15.56 2.38 -2.39
CA VAL A 21 -15.64 2.24 -3.85
C VAL A 21 -15.71 0.75 -4.17
N ASP A 22 -16.76 0.33 -4.86
CA ASP A 22 -16.93 -1.04 -5.30
C ASP A 22 -15.97 -1.33 -6.47
N LEU A 23 -15.07 -2.28 -6.28
CA LEU A 23 -14.07 -2.68 -7.27
C LEU A 23 -14.36 -4.05 -7.91
N GLU A 24 -15.54 -4.66 -7.68
CA GLU A 24 -15.88 -5.98 -8.25
C GLU A 24 -15.76 -5.98 -9.77
N ASP A 25 -16.27 -4.92 -10.43
CA ASP A 25 -16.24 -4.76 -11.89
C ASP A 25 -15.03 -3.95 -12.39
N GLN A 26 -14.06 -3.63 -11.53
CA GLN A 26 -12.90 -2.79 -11.84
C GLN A 26 -11.62 -3.63 -11.92
N GLU A 27 -11.31 -4.10 -13.11
CA GLU A 27 -10.12 -4.93 -13.32
C GLU A 27 -8.83 -4.10 -13.12
N GLY A 28 -7.88 -4.68 -12.39
CA GLY A 28 -6.55 -4.09 -12.17
C GLY A 28 -6.52 -2.81 -11.33
N ILE A 29 -7.63 -2.46 -10.63
CA ILE A 29 -7.70 -1.34 -9.70
C ILE A 29 -7.72 -1.86 -8.27
N LEU A 30 -6.95 -1.20 -7.40
CA LEU A 30 -6.87 -1.48 -5.98
C LEU A 30 -7.22 -0.25 -5.16
N HIS A 31 -7.77 -0.45 -3.99
CA HIS A 31 -7.75 0.55 -2.92
C HIS A 31 -6.31 0.80 -2.50
N ALA A 32 -5.99 2.06 -2.24
CA ALA A 32 -4.71 2.48 -1.68
C ALA A 32 -4.97 3.42 -0.50
N ALA A 33 -4.35 3.18 0.63
CA ALA A 33 -4.39 4.10 1.75
C ALA A 33 -3.03 4.19 2.43
N LEU A 34 -2.72 5.40 2.89
CA LEU A 34 -1.62 5.67 3.81
C LEU A 34 -2.24 6.06 5.14
N ILE A 35 -1.90 5.32 6.18
CA ILE A 35 -2.52 5.41 7.50
C ILE A 35 -1.45 5.80 8.50
N ASP A 36 -1.74 6.79 9.31
CA ASP A 36 -0.89 7.13 10.45
C ASP A 36 -0.77 5.95 11.41
N ARG A 37 0.44 5.61 11.83
CA ARG A 37 0.67 4.46 12.72
C ARG A 37 -0.01 4.62 14.08
N GLU A 38 -0.25 5.85 14.52
CA GLU A 38 -0.98 6.18 15.75
C GLU A 38 -2.49 6.36 15.51
N GLY A 39 -2.92 6.34 14.23
CA GLY A 39 -4.32 6.41 13.84
C GLY A 39 -4.90 7.83 13.78
N ALA A 40 -4.07 8.86 13.75
CA ALA A 40 -4.54 10.25 13.72
C ALA A 40 -5.14 10.68 12.37
N TRP A 41 -4.71 10.08 11.28
CA TRP A 41 -5.20 10.40 9.93
C TRP A 41 -5.10 9.24 8.96
N ILE A 42 -5.86 9.33 7.87
CA ILE A 42 -5.84 8.42 6.73
C ILE A 42 -5.91 9.19 5.42
N SER A 43 -5.01 8.91 4.49
CA SER A 43 -5.06 9.37 3.11
C SER A 43 -5.51 8.23 2.23
N ARG A 44 -6.55 8.44 1.40
CA ARG A 44 -7.15 7.39 0.57
C ARG A 44 -7.08 7.74 -0.91
N SER A 45 -6.90 6.73 -1.74
CA SER A 45 -6.93 6.82 -3.19
C SER A 45 -7.23 5.46 -3.82
N LEU A 46 -7.25 5.43 -5.12
CA LEU A 46 -7.23 4.21 -5.92
C LEU A 46 -5.93 4.17 -6.72
N VAL A 47 -5.41 2.98 -6.96
CA VAL A 47 -4.23 2.76 -7.79
C VAL A 47 -4.52 1.68 -8.82
N SER A 48 -4.02 1.85 -10.03
CA SER A 48 -4.07 0.83 -11.09
C SER A 48 -2.67 0.48 -11.58
N GLY A 49 -2.52 -0.74 -12.10
CA GLY A 49 -1.27 -1.21 -12.66
C GLY A 49 -0.24 -1.63 -11.63
N PHE A 50 -0.64 -1.89 -10.38
CA PHE A 50 0.22 -2.48 -9.36
C PHE A 50 0.18 -4.01 -9.42
N ALA A 51 -0.92 -4.65 -9.02
CA ALA A 51 -1.14 -6.09 -9.09
C ALA A 51 -2.66 -6.35 -9.16
N GLY A 52 -3.13 -6.94 -10.26
CA GLY A 52 -4.58 -7.03 -10.53
C GLY A 52 -5.37 -7.92 -9.60
N ASP A 53 -4.73 -8.97 -9.08
CA ASP A 53 -5.36 -10.04 -8.28
C ASP A 53 -4.90 -10.06 -6.81
N LEU A 54 -4.37 -8.93 -6.35
CA LEU A 54 -3.92 -8.78 -4.96
C LEU A 54 -5.10 -8.54 -4.02
N ASP A 55 -5.36 -9.48 -3.10
CA ASP A 55 -6.37 -9.27 -2.06
C ASP A 55 -5.94 -8.14 -1.11
N ALA A 56 -4.74 -8.22 -0.53
CA ALA A 56 -4.14 -7.10 0.21
C ALA A 56 -2.62 -7.22 0.39
N LEU A 57 -1.97 -6.07 0.45
CA LEU A 57 -0.60 -5.87 0.93
C LEU A 57 -0.59 -4.69 1.90
N ALA A 58 0.10 -4.85 3.02
CA ALA A 58 0.37 -3.76 3.97
C ALA A 58 1.88 -3.64 4.21
N SER A 59 2.38 -2.41 4.29
CA SER A 59 3.82 -2.17 4.43
C SER A 59 4.12 -0.86 5.17
N THR A 60 5.06 -0.89 6.10
CA THR A 60 5.70 0.32 6.64
C THR A 60 6.97 0.69 5.88
N TYR A 61 7.46 -0.19 4.98
CA TYR A 61 8.61 0.06 4.14
C TYR A 61 8.28 1.05 3.03
N ASN A 62 8.30 2.33 3.34
CA ASN A 62 8.09 3.44 2.42
C ASN A 62 8.71 4.74 2.96
N THR A 63 8.82 5.77 2.13
CA THR A 63 9.52 7.03 2.48
C THR A 63 8.90 7.79 3.65
N THR A 64 7.65 7.54 4.00
CA THR A 64 6.97 8.18 5.14
C THR A 64 7.04 7.35 6.41
N THR A 65 7.46 6.09 6.34
CA THR A 65 7.41 5.09 7.43
C THR A 65 6.02 4.84 8.02
N GLN A 66 5.00 5.38 7.39
CA GLN A 66 3.60 5.18 7.76
C GLN A 66 3.07 3.85 7.20
N LEU A 67 1.88 3.44 7.61
CA LEU A 67 1.28 2.21 7.15
C LEU A 67 0.62 2.40 5.77
N LEU A 68 1.30 1.98 4.72
CA LEU A 68 0.74 1.89 3.37
C LEU A 68 -0.04 0.59 3.23
N VAL A 69 -1.26 0.65 2.71
CA VAL A 69 -2.06 -0.53 2.37
C VAL A 69 -2.55 -0.45 0.93
N LEU A 70 -2.52 -1.58 0.26
CA LEU A 70 -3.00 -1.77 -1.11
C LEU A 70 -3.83 -3.04 -1.17
N GLY A 71 -4.94 -3.05 -1.89
CA GLY A 71 -5.71 -4.29 -2.06
C GLY A 71 -7.09 -4.10 -2.65
N LYS A 72 -7.69 -5.21 -3.03
CA LYS A 72 -9.03 -5.26 -3.62
C LYS A 72 -10.13 -5.42 -2.55
N ARG A 73 -9.83 -6.12 -1.46
CA ARG A 73 -10.81 -6.55 -0.45
C ARG A 73 -10.62 -5.82 0.87
N PRO A 74 -11.61 -5.05 1.35
CA PRO A 74 -11.52 -4.33 2.61
C PRO A 74 -11.14 -5.21 3.80
N GLU A 75 -11.69 -6.44 3.90
CA GLU A 75 -11.41 -7.37 4.98
C GLU A 75 -9.95 -7.84 4.96
N ALA A 76 -9.41 -8.14 3.77
CA ALA A 76 -8.01 -8.52 3.60
C ALA A 76 -7.07 -7.34 3.90
N ILE A 77 -7.45 -6.12 3.49
CA ILE A 77 -6.73 -4.88 3.82
C ILE A 77 -6.66 -4.69 5.34
N ALA A 78 -7.79 -4.83 6.04
CA ALA A 78 -7.84 -4.72 7.50
C ALA A 78 -6.98 -5.80 8.18
N GLN A 79 -7.04 -7.05 7.70
CA GLN A 79 -6.22 -8.16 8.20
C GLN A 79 -4.71 -7.88 8.01
N ALA A 80 -4.30 -7.46 6.82
CA ALA A 80 -2.90 -7.15 6.52
C ALA A 80 -2.39 -5.97 7.38
N ALA A 81 -3.20 -4.91 7.49
CA ALA A 81 -2.88 -3.74 8.31
C ALA A 81 -2.73 -4.11 9.79
N GLN A 82 -3.67 -4.89 10.34
CA GLN A 82 -3.58 -5.36 11.73
C GLN A 82 -2.33 -6.20 11.94
N ARG A 83 -2.01 -7.11 11.01
CA ARG A 83 -0.82 -7.95 11.14
C ARG A 83 0.48 -7.14 11.13
N VAL A 84 0.59 -6.09 10.31
CA VAL A 84 1.77 -5.19 10.35
C VAL A 84 1.87 -4.46 11.68
N ARG A 85 0.75 -4.06 12.27
CA ARG A 85 0.74 -3.44 13.62
C ARG A 85 1.20 -4.42 14.70
N ASP A 86 0.75 -5.68 14.65
CA ASP A 86 1.16 -6.73 15.59
C ASP A 86 2.67 -7.03 15.51
N LEU A 87 3.29 -6.81 14.33
CA LEU A 87 4.72 -6.95 14.08
C LEU A 87 5.54 -5.69 14.47
N ASP A 88 4.89 -4.63 14.90
CA ASP A 88 5.49 -3.29 15.09
C ASP A 88 6.18 -2.73 13.85
N GLY A 89 5.68 -3.10 12.69
CA GLY A 89 6.18 -2.73 11.36
C GLY A 89 6.58 -3.94 10.53
N GLY A 90 6.49 -3.78 9.22
CA GLY A 90 6.80 -4.90 8.32
C GLY A 90 6.13 -4.80 6.97
N ILE A 91 6.23 -5.90 6.23
CA ILE A 91 5.52 -6.13 4.98
C ILE A 91 4.69 -7.41 5.14
N VAL A 92 3.40 -7.33 4.87
CA VAL A 92 2.47 -8.46 4.97
C VAL A 92 1.64 -8.55 3.69
N VAL A 93 1.49 -9.75 3.15
CA VAL A 93 0.57 -10.04 2.03
C VAL A 93 -0.50 -11.02 2.50
N VAL A 94 -1.74 -10.67 2.22
CA VAL A 94 -2.92 -11.52 2.44
C VAL A 94 -3.49 -11.93 1.10
N GLN A 95 -3.75 -13.22 0.93
CA GLN A 95 -4.37 -13.79 -0.26
C GLN A 95 -5.32 -14.93 0.14
N ALA A 96 -6.51 -14.96 -0.43
CA ALA A 96 -7.54 -15.93 -0.10
C ALA A 96 -7.84 -16.03 1.42
N GLY A 97 -7.86 -14.87 2.11
CA GLY A 97 -8.13 -14.77 3.54
C GLY A 97 -7.00 -15.26 4.46
N LYS A 98 -5.81 -15.52 3.93
CA LYS A 98 -4.66 -16.00 4.70
C LYS A 98 -3.45 -15.08 4.52
N VAL A 99 -2.67 -14.92 5.57
CA VAL A 99 -1.33 -14.33 5.47
C VAL A 99 -0.44 -15.31 4.72
N VAL A 100 -0.04 -14.95 3.49
CA VAL A 100 0.82 -15.77 2.63
C VAL A 100 2.28 -15.34 2.66
N TYR A 101 2.52 -14.11 3.13
CA TYR A 101 3.87 -13.56 3.30
C TYR A 101 3.90 -12.59 4.48
N GLU A 102 5.01 -12.62 5.24
CA GLU A 102 5.32 -11.60 6.23
C GLU A 102 6.84 -11.40 6.38
N LEU A 103 7.24 -10.15 6.52
CA LEU A 103 8.60 -9.74 6.88
C LEU A 103 8.50 -8.68 7.98
N PRO A 104 8.83 -9.02 9.24
CA PRO A 104 8.92 -8.05 10.32
C PRO A 104 10.04 -7.03 10.06
N LEU A 105 9.77 -5.76 10.33
CA LEU A 105 10.71 -4.66 10.23
C LEU A 105 10.70 -3.86 11.56
N PRO A 106 11.17 -4.45 12.66
CA PRO A 106 11.03 -3.86 14.00
C PRO A 106 11.86 -2.59 14.18
N ILE A 107 12.86 -2.36 13.34
CA ILE A 107 13.70 -1.16 13.43
C ILE A 107 13.05 -0.06 12.59
N SER A 108 12.30 0.81 13.26
CA SER A 108 11.59 1.97 12.68
C SER A 108 10.60 1.63 11.54
N GLY A 109 10.15 0.37 11.44
CA GLY A 109 9.31 -0.08 10.35
C GLY A 109 10.03 -0.23 9.00
N MET A 110 11.36 -0.12 8.97
CA MET A 110 12.16 -0.02 7.75
C MET A 110 13.24 -1.10 7.62
N MET A 111 13.73 -1.65 8.74
CA MET A 111 14.83 -2.60 8.73
C MET A 111 14.49 -3.86 9.50
N ALA A 112 14.86 -4.99 8.92
CA ALA A 112 14.75 -6.30 9.56
C ALA A 112 15.92 -6.53 10.51
N ASP A 113 15.66 -7.15 11.65
CA ASP A 113 16.70 -7.69 12.54
C ASP A 113 16.99 -9.15 12.19
N LEU A 114 17.52 -9.34 10.99
CA LEU A 114 17.80 -10.66 10.39
C LEU A 114 19.12 -10.62 9.63
N PRO A 115 19.82 -11.78 9.49
CA PRO A 115 20.96 -11.89 8.61
C PRO A 115 20.63 -11.52 7.15
N PHE A 116 21.57 -10.90 6.45
CA PHE A 116 21.39 -10.47 5.07
C PHE A 116 20.86 -11.58 4.14
N SER A 117 21.40 -12.81 4.25
CA SER A 117 20.96 -13.95 3.45
C SER A 117 19.50 -14.32 3.67
N GLU A 118 19.00 -14.16 4.89
CA GLU A 118 17.59 -14.41 5.21
C GLU A 118 16.69 -13.30 4.64
N VAL A 119 17.11 -12.03 4.74
CA VAL A 119 16.39 -10.90 4.11
C VAL A 119 16.33 -11.08 2.60
N ALA A 120 17.44 -11.46 1.96
CA ALA A 120 17.49 -11.71 0.51
C ALA A 120 16.50 -12.82 0.10
N ARG A 121 16.51 -13.95 0.81
CA ARG A 121 15.57 -15.07 0.56
C ARG A 121 14.11 -14.64 0.74
N ARG A 122 13.80 -13.85 1.76
CA ARG A 122 12.45 -13.33 1.99
C ARG A 122 12.03 -12.34 0.90
N ASN A 123 12.95 -11.52 0.40
CA ASN A 123 12.66 -10.62 -0.71
C ASN A 123 12.36 -11.37 -2.02
N GLU A 124 13.07 -12.47 -2.30
CA GLU A 124 12.75 -13.36 -3.42
C GLU A 124 11.34 -13.97 -3.27
N HIS A 125 10.98 -14.41 -2.07
CA HIS A 125 9.63 -14.92 -1.78
C HIS A 125 8.57 -13.84 -1.91
N LEU A 126 8.80 -12.60 -1.43
CA LEU A 126 7.88 -11.49 -1.65
C LEU A 126 7.66 -11.24 -3.15
N SER A 127 8.76 -11.18 -3.91
CA SER A 127 8.71 -10.94 -5.35
C SER A 127 7.89 -11.99 -6.08
N SER A 128 8.06 -13.29 -5.75
CA SER A 128 7.22 -14.35 -6.34
C SER A 128 5.76 -14.25 -5.90
N THR A 129 5.49 -13.98 -4.62
CA THR A 129 4.14 -13.87 -4.09
C THR A 129 3.33 -12.76 -4.77
N VAL A 130 3.95 -11.58 -4.99
CA VAL A 130 3.26 -10.48 -5.67
C VAL A 130 3.18 -10.68 -7.18
N ALA A 131 4.14 -11.38 -7.79
CA ALA A 131 4.08 -11.74 -9.21
C ALA A 131 2.91 -12.68 -9.50
N ASP A 132 2.64 -13.65 -8.63
CA ASP A 132 1.48 -14.54 -8.71
C ASP A 132 0.15 -13.76 -8.62
N ALA A 133 0.14 -12.59 -7.96
CA ALA A 133 -0.99 -11.68 -7.89
C ALA A 133 -1.04 -10.64 -9.05
N GLY A 134 -0.19 -10.79 -10.07
CA GLY A 134 -0.17 -9.96 -11.26
C GLY A 134 0.74 -8.72 -11.19
N TYR A 135 1.71 -8.68 -10.28
CA TYR A 135 2.73 -7.64 -10.24
C TYR A 135 3.78 -7.86 -11.35
N GLU A 136 3.91 -6.90 -12.26
CA GLU A 136 4.77 -7.02 -13.45
C GLU A 136 6.05 -6.19 -13.41
N PHE A 137 6.28 -5.42 -12.34
CA PHE A 137 7.47 -4.57 -12.25
C PHE A 137 8.68 -5.35 -11.71
N HIS A 138 9.87 -4.79 -11.92
CA HIS A 138 11.12 -5.46 -11.59
C HIS A 138 11.35 -5.61 -10.08
N ASP A 139 11.00 -4.60 -9.28
CA ASP A 139 11.38 -4.54 -7.87
C ASP A 139 10.22 -4.02 -7.01
N ILE A 140 9.66 -4.92 -6.22
CA ILE A 140 8.54 -4.62 -5.32
C ILE A 140 8.97 -3.68 -4.18
N LEU A 141 10.15 -3.87 -3.60
CA LEU A 141 10.64 -3.03 -2.51
C LEU A 141 10.85 -1.59 -3.00
N TYR A 142 11.42 -1.45 -4.20
CA TYR A 142 11.59 -0.14 -4.83
C TYR A 142 10.25 0.54 -5.09
N THR A 143 9.25 -0.21 -5.57
CA THR A 143 7.91 0.32 -5.81
C THR A 143 7.23 0.76 -4.51
N LEU A 144 7.27 -0.06 -3.46
CA LEU A 144 6.71 0.28 -2.15
C LEU A 144 7.38 1.52 -1.56
N LEU A 145 8.72 1.57 -1.61
CA LEU A 145 9.51 2.67 -1.08
C LEU A 145 9.07 4.02 -1.69
N PHE A 146 8.89 4.06 -3.01
CA PHE A 146 8.66 5.31 -3.73
C PHE A 146 7.18 5.63 -4.01
N LEU A 147 6.25 4.78 -3.63
CA LEU A 147 4.82 5.06 -3.84
C LEU A 147 4.34 6.27 -3.04
N THR A 148 5.00 6.57 -1.92
CA THR A 148 4.68 7.67 -1.01
C THR A 148 5.70 8.81 -1.04
N CYS A 149 6.58 8.89 -2.05
CA CYS A 149 7.59 9.94 -2.11
C CYS A 149 7.07 11.24 -2.73
N ASP A 150 7.50 12.38 -2.22
CA ASP A 150 7.03 13.72 -2.62
C ASP A 150 7.87 14.40 -3.72
N PHE A 151 8.91 13.75 -4.21
CA PHE A 151 9.81 14.30 -5.24
C PHE A 151 9.70 13.62 -6.61
N LEU A 152 8.92 12.55 -6.75
CA LEU A 152 8.69 11.88 -8.04
C LEU A 152 7.29 12.20 -8.59
N PRO A 153 7.18 12.59 -9.88
CA PRO A 153 5.88 12.90 -10.48
C PRO A 153 5.04 11.62 -10.70
N ALA A 154 3.70 11.75 -10.89
CA ALA A 154 2.92 12.98 -10.79
C ALA A 154 2.11 12.99 -9.50
N LEU A 155 1.35 11.92 -9.20
CA LEU A 155 0.51 11.81 -8.02
C LEU A 155 1.15 10.91 -6.96
N ARG A 156 1.10 11.33 -5.70
CA ARG A 156 1.62 10.57 -4.56
C ARG A 156 0.66 10.56 -3.39
N LEU A 157 0.61 9.41 -2.74
CA LEU A 157 -0.15 9.26 -1.51
C LEU A 157 0.73 9.70 -0.33
N MET A 158 0.35 10.81 0.29
CA MET A 158 1.15 11.49 1.31
C MET A 158 0.35 11.65 2.61
N PRO A 159 1.00 11.97 3.75
CA PRO A 159 0.31 12.26 5.01
C PRO A 159 -0.75 13.36 4.92
N LEU A 160 -0.56 14.31 4.03
CA LEU A 160 -1.54 15.40 3.78
C LEU A 160 -2.69 14.99 2.86
N GLY A 161 -2.60 13.83 2.20
CA GLY A 161 -3.58 13.38 1.21
C GLY A 161 -2.95 12.96 -0.12
N LEU A 162 -3.75 12.90 -1.18
CA LEU A 162 -3.27 12.69 -2.54
C LEU A 162 -2.66 13.97 -3.09
N LEU A 163 -1.35 13.97 -3.27
CA LEU A 163 -0.56 15.12 -3.71
C LEU A 163 -0.28 15.08 -5.22
N ASP A 164 -0.54 16.17 -5.92
CA ASP A 164 0.09 16.44 -7.22
C ASP A 164 1.46 17.09 -6.98
N VAL A 165 2.51 16.32 -7.18
CA VAL A 165 3.90 16.74 -6.92
C VAL A 165 4.33 17.91 -7.81
N LYS A 166 3.85 17.95 -9.06
CA LYS A 166 4.24 19.00 -10.02
C LYS A 166 3.70 20.39 -9.64
N THR A 167 2.51 20.42 -9.08
CA THR A 167 1.82 21.68 -8.70
C THR A 167 1.87 21.93 -7.20
N ALA A 168 2.42 20.98 -6.42
CA ALA A 168 2.41 21.00 -4.95
C ALA A 168 1.01 21.15 -4.33
N ARG A 169 -0.03 20.65 -5.02
CA ARG A 169 -1.42 20.75 -4.58
C ARG A 169 -1.91 19.41 -4.02
N VAL A 170 -2.55 19.47 -2.88
CA VAL A 170 -3.33 18.35 -2.35
C VAL A 170 -4.66 18.29 -3.09
N LEU A 171 -4.87 17.19 -3.83
CA LEU A 171 -6.09 16.97 -4.63
C LEU A 171 -7.22 16.36 -3.80
N ILE A 172 -6.88 15.45 -2.90
CA ILE A 172 -7.79 14.79 -1.95
C ILE A 172 -7.12 14.89 -0.58
N PRO A 173 -7.64 15.69 0.36
CA PRO A 173 -7.05 15.83 1.69
C PRO A 173 -7.11 14.52 2.48
N ALA A 174 -6.17 14.35 3.40
CA ALA A 174 -6.26 13.31 4.42
C ALA A 174 -7.49 13.54 5.31
N GLU A 175 -8.03 12.44 5.80
CA GLU A 175 -9.19 12.43 6.69
C GLU A 175 -8.73 12.13 8.12
N THR A 176 -9.33 12.79 9.10
CA THR A 176 -9.21 12.39 10.50
C THR A 176 -10.28 11.33 10.76
N PRO A 177 -9.93 10.13 11.25
CA PRO A 177 -10.94 9.14 11.60
C PRO A 177 -11.89 9.74 12.63
N THR A 178 -13.18 9.78 12.32
CA THR A 178 -14.20 10.11 13.32
C THR A 178 -14.24 8.93 14.29
N THR A 179 -13.82 9.13 15.54
CA THR A 179 -14.16 8.23 16.62
C THR A 179 -15.68 8.24 16.72
N SER A 180 -16.33 7.22 16.16
CA SER A 180 -17.73 6.92 16.50
C SER A 180 -17.75 6.67 17.99
N GLY A 181 -18.27 7.64 18.72
CA GLY A 181 -18.41 7.58 20.17
C GLY A 181 -19.16 6.31 20.57
N SER A 182 -18.66 5.74 21.61
CA SER A 182 -19.18 4.61 22.39
C SER A 182 -20.65 4.80 22.76
#